data_905633317330462cbecee50d21767514
#
_entry.id   905633317330462cbecee50d21767514
#
_cell.length_a   1.000
_cell.length_b   1.000
_cell.length_c   1.000
_cell.angle_alpha   90.00
_cell.angle_beta   90.00
_cell.angle_gamma   90.00
#
_symmetry.space_group_name_H-M   'P 1'
#
loop_
_entity.id
_entity.type
_entity.pdbx_description
1 polymer ?
#
loop_
_entity_poly.entity_id
_entity_poly.type
_entity_poly.pdbx_seq_one_letter_code
_entity_poly.pdbx_strand_id
1 'polypeptide(L)'
;MGCHFTLVVLSFLGSSAVADDALPKAAETFLIKEHTAFLYAAPKPAKGKPWVWYAPTLKGVSLVKRKLYFESFLNAGISIAGVDLGEVRGSPASSEKFSLFYDEMVKRGWSSKPILLGQSRGGLMMLAWATRNPEKTGAFVGIYPVCNLADWPMRSKGTTLADYNLTEDEFRAKLKELNPLDNLKGLLTNKVPMFVVHGDKDGTVPYKENTQILKERYEAGGGPITVKLIAGEGHRESPPFFECPELVEFVLKQAGTKSP
;
A
#
# COMPACT_ATOMS: atom_id res chain seq x y z
N MET A 1 -21.91 64.59 -35.35
CA MET A 1 -22.73 63.52 -34.77
C MET A 1 -21.96 62.21 -34.97
N GLY A 2 -21.19 61.79 -33.99
CA GLY A 2 -20.38 60.56 -34.02
C GLY A 2 -20.91 59.61 -32.97
N CYS A 3 -21.50 58.53 -33.40
CA CYS A 3 -21.95 57.42 -32.56
C CYS A 3 -20.77 56.54 -32.20
N HIS A 4 -20.39 56.51 -30.91
CA HIS A 4 -19.43 55.55 -30.40
C HIS A 4 -20.20 54.27 -29.96
N PHE A 5 -19.95 53.17 -30.65
CA PHE A 5 -20.40 51.87 -30.22
C PHE A 5 -19.35 51.29 -29.27
N THR A 6 -19.72 51.15 -28.01
CA THR A 6 -18.88 50.45 -27.02
C THR A 6 -19.19 48.98 -27.06
N LEU A 7 -18.22 48.20 -27.50
CA LEU A 7 -18.31 46.72 -27.52
C LEU A 7 -18.03 46.21 -26.13
N VAL A 8 -19.06 45.72 -25.44
CA VAL A 8 -18.90 44.99 -24.18
C VAL A 8 -18.55 43.56 -24.47
N VAL A 9 -17.28 43.19 -24.24
CA VAL A 9 -16.84 41.77 -24.27
C VAL A 9 -17.17 41.16 -22.91
N LEU A 10 -18.23 40.34 -22.86
CA LEU A 10 -18.49 39.49 -21.72
C LEU A 10 -17.52 38.30 -21.78
N SER A 11 -16.51 38.33 -20.91
CA SER A 11 -15.66 37.19 -20.63
C SER A 11 -16.42 36.19 -19.78
N PHE A 12 -16.90 35.11 -20.38
CA PHE A 12 -17.36 33.92 -19.63
C PHE A 12 -16.12 33.26 -19.04
N LEU A 13 -15.82 33.53 -17.77
CA LEU A 13 -14.98 32.69 -16.96
C LEU A 13 -15.77 31.40 -16.66
N GLY A 14 -15.58 30.40 -17.49
CA GLY A 14 -16.02 29.05 -17.21
C GLY A 14 -15.24 28.53 -16.01
N SER A 15 -15.82 28.65 -14.84
CA SER A 15 -15.39 27.88 -13.67
C SER A 15 -15.67 26.42 -13.98
N SER A 16 -14.66 25.68 -14.43
CA SER A 16 -14.70 24.22 -14.38
C SER A 16 -14.67 23.85 -12.89
N ALA A 17 -15.84 23.65 -12.33
CA ALA A 17 -15.97 22.94 -11.08
C ALA A 17 -15.31 21.57 -11.30
N VAL A 18 -14.12 21.37 -10.71
CA VAL A 18 -13.55 20.05 -10.51
C VAL A 18 -14.60 19.33 -9.67
N ALA A 19 -15.30 18.38 -10.27
CA ALA A 19 -16.22 17.52 -9.56
C ALA A 19 -15.46 16.97 -8.34
N ASP A 20 -16.02 17.17 -7.17
CA ASP A 20 -15.51 16.61 -5.92
C ASP A 20 -15.68 15.08 -6.04
N ASP A 21 -14.64 14.43 -6.57
CA ASP A 21 -14.59 13.00 -6.82
C ASP A 21 -14.45 12.25 -5.49
N ALA A 22 -15.40 12.47 -4.60
CA ALA A 22 -15.51 11.75 -3.35
C ALA A 22 -15.55 10.25 -3.64
N LEU A 23 -14.57 9.52 -3.08
CA LEU A 23 -14.69 8.06 -2.93
C LEU A 23 -16.09 7.74 -2.40
N PRO A 24 -16.70 6.63 -2.83
CA PRO A 24 -17.93 6.18 -2.20
C PRO A 24 -17.71 6.22 -0.69
N LYS A 25 -18.61 6.88 0.05
CA LYS A 25 -18.53 7.07 1.51
C LYS A 25 -17.99 5.78 2.10
N ALA A 26 -16.93 5.86 2.92
CA ALA A 26 -16.41 4.71 3.61
C ALA A 26 -17.59 3.91 4.15
N ALA A 27 -17.77 2.71 3.67
CA ALA A 27 -19.01 2.01 3.91
C ALA A 27 -19.12 1.66 5.40
N GLU A 28 -18.02 1.35 6.04
CA GLU A 28 -17.97 0.94 7.44
C GLU A 28 -16.69 1.39 8.11
N THR A 29 -16.80 1.96 9.30
CA THR A 29 -15.68 2.16 10.23
C THR A 29 -15.97 1.41 11.51
N PHE A 30 -14.91 0.78 12.08
CA PHE A 30 -15.03 0.03 13.33
C PHE A 30 -13.71 0.12 14.10
N LEU A 31 -13.73 -0.31 15.37
CA LEU A 31 -12.55 -0.27 16.22
C LEU A 31 -11.88 -1.63 16.31
N ILE A 32 -10.56 -1.61 16.23
CA ILE A 32 -9.67 -2.70 16.64
C ILE A 32 -8.95 -2.20 17.89
N LYS A 33 -9.48 -2.55 19.06
CA LYS A 33 -9.15 -1.90 20.32
C LYS A 33 -9.37 -0.38 20.21
N GLU A 34 -8.32 0.42 20.40
CA GLU A 34 -8.34 1.88 20.30
C GLU A 34 -8.13 2.42 18.87
N HIS A 35 -7.84 1.55 17.89
CA HIS A 35 -7.48 1.94 16.53
C HIS A 35 -8.66 1.88 15.58
N THR A 36 -8.82 2.92 14.77
CA THR A 36 -9.88 2.98 13.76
C THR A 36 -9.51 2.13 12.55
N ALA A 37 -10.37 1.20 12.21
CA ALA A 37 -10.34 0.44 10.96
C ALA A 37 -11.43 0.90 10.02
N PHE A 38 -11.24 0.68 8.71
CA PHE A 38 -12.22 0.95 7.69
C PHE A 38 -12.39 -0.24 6.74
N LEU A 39 -13.57 -0.33 6.16
CA LEU A 39 -13.91 -1.29 5.12
C LEU A 39 -14.73 -0.63 4.01
N TYR A 40 -14.21 -0.66 2.80
CA TYR A 40 -14.97 -0.44 1.57
C TYR A 40 -15.38 -1.80 1.02
N ALA A 41 -16.56 -2.26 1.35
CA ALA A 41 -17.07 -3.51 0.82
C ALA A 41 -17.41 -3.36 -0.68
N ALA A 42 -16.97 -4.30 -1.49
CA ALA A 42 -17.38 -4.35 -2.88
C ALA A 42 -18.90 -4.50 -2.98
N PRO A 43 -19.60 -3.78 -3.88
CA PRO A 43 -21.07 -3.87 -4.01
C PRO A 43 -21.56 -5.29 -4.28
N LYS A 44 -20.76 -6.07 -4.99
CA LYS A 44 -20.99 -7.50 -5.28
C LYS A 44 -19.69 -8.25 -5.00
N PRO A 45 -19.43 -8.65 -3.74
CA PRO A 45 -18.20 -9.37 -3.40
C PRO A 45 -18.03 -10.65 -4.22
N ALA A 46 -16.85 -10.84 -4.78
CA ALA A 46 -16.51 -12.06 -5.50
C ALA A 46 -16.50 -13.28 -4.57
N LYS A 47 -16.55 -14.48 -5.16
CA LYS A 47 -16.50 -15.75 -4.40
C LYS A 47 -15.24 -15.78 -3.52
N GLY A 48 -15.41 -16.16 -2.26
CA GLY A 48 -14.34 -16.18 -1.26
C GLY A 48 -14.05 -14.81 -0.64
N LYS A 49 -14.80 -13.75 -1.01
CA LYS A 49 -14.69 -12.40 -0.48
C LYS A 49 -13.25 -11.90 -0.42
N PRO A 50 -12.55 -11.82 -1.57
CA PRO A 50 -11.18 -11.31 -1.62
C PRO A 50 -11.14 -9.85 -1.20
N TRP A 51 -10.02 -9.44 -0.62
CA TRP A 51 -9.82 -8.07 -0.21
C TRP A 51 -8.36 -7.63 -0.30
N VAL A 52 -8.19 -6.33 -0.54
CA VAL A 52 -6.91 -5.64 -0.47
C VAL A 52 -6.78 -5.01 0.90
N TRP A 53 -5.70 -5.33 1.57
CA TRP A 53 -5.29 -4.66 2.81
C TRP A 53 -4.35 -3.52 2.49
N TYR A 54 -4.86 -2.31 2.61
CA TYR A 54 -4.14 -1.11 2.25
C TYR A 54 -3.41 -0.49 3.45
N ALA A 55 -2.14 -0.18 3.28
CA ALA A 55 -1.31 0.65 4.15
C ALA A 55 -0.45 1.64 3.31
N PRO A 56 -0.20 2.86 3.77
CA PRO A 56 -0.52 3.40 5.08
C PRO A 56 -1.96 3.90 5.16
N THR A 57 -2.58 3.71 6.31
CA THR A 57 -3.82 4.37 6.70
C THR A 57 -3.49 5.49 7.69
N LEU A 58 -2.67 6.42 7.25
CA LEU A 58 -2.30 7.57 8.06
C LEU A 58 -3.43 8.58 8.10
N LYS A 59 -3.67 9.16 9.27
CA LYS A 59 -4.63 10.24 9.48
C LYS A 59 -4.38 11.37 8.47
N GLY A 60 -5.41 11.74 7.71
CA GLY A 60 -5.34 12.79 6.70
C GLY A 60 -4.72 12.38 5.36
N VAL A 61 -4.33 11.13 5.15
CA VAL A 61 -3.94 10.65 3.81
C VAL A 61 -5.18 10.49 2.95
N SER A 62 -5.31 11.33 1.94
CA SER A 62 -6.44 11.29 1.01
C SER A 62 -6.41 10.01 0.19
N LEU A 63 -7.46 9.20 0.30
CA LEU A 63 -7.71 8.07 -0.58
C LEU A 63 -8.16 8.50 -1.98
N VAL A 64 -8.54 9.76 -2.16
CA VAL A 64 -9.10 10.32 -3.41
C VAL A 64 -8.13 10.17 -4.58
N LYS A 65 -6.84 10.39 -4.38
CA LYS A 65 -5.81 10.23 -5.43
C LYS A 65 -5.59 8.77 -5.86
N ARG A 66 -6.16 7.81 -5.13
CA ARG A 66 -6.05 6.36 -5.40
C ARG A 66 -7.33 5.77 -5.97
N LYS A 67 -8.27 6.62 -6.32
CA LYS A 67 -9.62 6.27 -6.81
C LYS A 67 -9.59 5.24 -7.94
N LEU A 68 -8.66 5.36 -8.89
CA LEU A 68 -8.57 4.47 -10.06
C LEU A 68 -8.38 3.00 -9.66
N TYR A 69 -7.43 2.72 -8.77
CA TYR A 69 -7.25 1.35 -8.29
C TYR A 69 -8.45 0.85 -7.48
N PHE A 70 -8.95 1.69 -6.59
CA PHE A 70 -10.02 1.28 -5.68
C PHE A 70 -11.32 1.02 -6.43
N GLU A 71 -11.65 1.83 -7.43
CA GLU A 71 -12.81 1.58 -8.28
C GLU A 71 -12.66 0.26 -9.06
N SER A 72 -11.50 0.02 -9.66
CA SER A 72 -11.23 -1.22 -10.36
C SER A 72 -11.38 -2.45 -9.46
N PHE A 73 -10.86 -2.38 -8.23
CA PHE A 73 -10.96 -3.48 -7.28
C PHE A 73 -12.40 -3.70 -6.81
N LEU A 74 -13.10 -2.64 -6.40
CA LEU A 74 -14.49 -2.71 -5.93
C LEU A 74 -15.42 -3.23 -7.04
N ASN A 75 -15.24 -2.76 -8.29
CA ASN A 75 -16.04 -3.21 -9.44
C ASN A 75 -15.77 -4.69 -9.78
N ALA A 76 -14.56 -5.18 -9.53
CA ALA A 76 -14.22 -6.59 -9.68
C ALA A 76 -14.63 -7.47 -8.49
N GLY A 77 -15.32 -6.92 -7.50
CA GLY A 77 -15.77 -7.65 -6.32
C GLY A 77 -14.71 -7.83 -5.23
N ILE A 78 -13.62 -7.07 -5.28
CA ILE A 78 -12.55 -7.09 -4.30
C ILE A 78 -12.75 -5.91 -3.34
N SER A 79 -12.89 -6.19 -2.05
CA SER A 79 -13.07 -5.16 -1.02
C SER A 79 -11.73 -4.55 -0.61
N ILE A 80 -11.77 -3.38 0.03
CA ILE A 80 -10.57 -2.68 0.47
C ILE A 80 -10.73 -2.35 1.94
N ALA A 81 -9.75 -2.72 2.75
CA ALA A 81 -9.79 -2.49 4.18
C ALA A 81 -8.41 -2.10 4.73
N GLY A 82 -8.40 -1.49 5.89
CA GLY A 82 -7.19 -1.12 6.59
C GLY A 82 -7.46 -0.68 8.02
N VAL A 83 -6.40 -0.54 8.79
CA VAL A 83 -6.44 -0.04 10.17
C VAL A 83 -5.40 1.06 10.35
N ASP A 84 -5.78 2.14 11.01
CA ASP A 84 -4.89 3.26 11.31
C ASP A 84 -4.15 3.01 12.62
N LEU A 85 -2.91 2.55 12.51
CA LEU A 85 -1.97 2.44 13.62
C LEU A 85 -1.02 3.65 13.70
N GLY A 86 -1.15 4.61 12.79
CA GLY A 86 -0.17 5.66 12.57
C GLY A 86 1.12 5.14 11.93
N GLU A 87 2.22 5.85 12.16
CA GLU A 87 3.55 5.46 11.70
C GLU A 87 4.17 4.47 12.71
N VAL A 88 4.31 3.22 12.31
CA VAL A 88 4.78 2.14 13.20
C VAL A 88 5.94 1.33 12.64
N ARG A 89 6.47 1.73 11.50
CA ARG A 89 7.68 1.20 10.81
C ARG A 89 7.82 -0.31 10.80
N GLY A 90 6.70 -1.05 10.83
CA GLY A 90 6.70 -2.52 10.78
C GLY A 90 7.31 -3.21 12.02
N SER A 91 7.28 -2.56 13.20
CA SER A 91 7.78 -3.15 14.43
C SER A 91 7.02 -4.43 14.82
N PRO A 92 7.63 -5.34 15.61
CA PRO A 92 6.94 -6.53 16.12
C PRO A 92 5.62 -6.21 16.80
N ALA A 93 5.60 -5.22 17.69
CA ALA A 93 4.40 -4.79 18.40
C ALA A 93 3.31 -4.28 17.45
N SER A 94 3.68 -3.58 16.37
CA SER A 94 2.71 -3.18 15.34
C SER A 94 2.17 -4.37 14.55
N SER A 95 3.01 -5.38 14.30
CA SER A 95 2.58 -6.60 13.62
C SER A 95 1.53 -7.38 14.43
N GLU A 96 1.63 -7.38 15.75
CA GLU A 96 0.59 -7.96 16.63
C GLU A 96 -0.73 -7.21 16.50
N LYS A 97 -0.71 -5.88 16.51
CA LYS A 97 -1.90 -5.06 16.30
C LYS A 97 -2.52 -5.28 14.90
N PHE A 98 -1.71 -5.37 13.86
CA PHE A 98 -2.15 -5.74 12.52
C PHE A 98 -2.79 -7.13 12.50
N SER A 99 -2.26 -8.09 13.27
CA SER A 99 -2.86 -9.42 13.36
C SER A 99 -4.24 -9.42 14.00
N LEU A 100 -4.51 -8.55 14.97
CA LEU A 100 -5.87 -8.38 15.52
C LEU A 100 -6.86 -7.87 14.46
N PHE A 101 -6.43 -6.95 13.59
CA PHE A 101 -7.25 -6.50 12.47
C PHE A 101 -7.49 -7.63 11.45
N TYR A 102 -6.45 -8.37 11.09
CA TYR A 102 -6.58 -9.54 10.23
C TYR A 102 -7.59 -10.56 10.79
N ASP A 103 -7.46 -10.90 12.07
CA ASP A 103 -8.33 -11.88 12.73
C ASP A 103 -9.80 -11.42 12.74
N GLU A 104 -10.05 -10.11 12.95
CA GLU A 104 -11.41 -9.54 12.86
C GLU A 104 -11.95 -9.60 11.43
N MET A 105 -11.14 -9.32 10.39
CA MET A 105 -11.56 -9.44 9.00
C MET A 105 -11.93 -10.89 8.65
N VAL A 106 -11.13 -11.85 9.07
CA VAL A 106 -11.41 -13.28 8.85
C VAL A 106 -12.67 -13.71 9.61
N LYS A 107 -12.85 -13.28 10.86
CA LYS A 107 -14.07 -13.53 11.65
C LYS A 107 -15.32 -12.97 11.00
N ARG A 108 -15.23 -11.84 10.29
CA ARG A 108 -16.30 -11.25 9.47
C ARG A 108 -16.53 -12.00 8.15
N GLY A 109 -15.78 -13.07 7.89
CA GLY A 109 -15.92 -13.93 6.72
C GLY A 109 -15.21 -13.43 5.46
N TRP A 110 -14.26 -12.50 5.58
CA TRP A 110 -13.37 -12.13 4.49
C TRP A 110 -12.28 -13.18 4.29
N SER A 111 -11.68 -13.20 3.09
CA SER A 111 -10.62 -14.16 2.76
C SER A 111 -9.50 -14.17 3.79
N SER A 112 -9.05 -15.36 4.20
CA SER A 112 -7.85 -15.52 5.04
C SER A 112 -6.53 -15.27 4.30
N LYS A 113 -6.58 -14.89 3.02
CA LYS A 113 -5.44 -14.60 2.15
C LYS A 113 -5.58 -13.20 1.56
N PRO A 114 -5.46 -12.13 2.37
CA PRO A 114 -5.49 -10.76 1.85
C PRO A 114 -4.35 -10.48 0.87
N ILE A 115 -4.61 -9.56 -0.05
CA ILE A 115 -3.60 -8.94 -0.90
C ILE A 115 -3.10 -7.70 -0.17
N LEU A 116 -1.85 -7.70 0.27
CA LEU A 116 -1.26 -6.60 1.03
C LEU A 116 -0.78 -5.52 0.06
N LEU A 117 -1.31 -4.31 0.16
CA LEU A 117 -0.90 -3.17 -0.65
C LEU A 117 -0.22 -2.12 0.23
N GLY A 118 1.10 -2.00 0.08
CA GLY A 118 1.91 -1.06 0.82
C GLY A 118 2.46 0.07 -0.05
N GLN A 119 2.07 1.31 0.25
CA GLN A 119 2.64 2.48 -0.41
C GLN A 119 3.71 3.11 0.48
N SER A 120 4.88 3.46 -0.08
CA SER A 120 5.95 4.15 0.64
C SER A 120 6.27 3.43 1.96
N ARG A 121 6.17 4.13 3.10
CA ARG A 121 6.35 3.54 4.45
C ARG A 121 5.40 2.38 4.74
N GLY A 122 4.21 2.35 4.14
CA GLY A 122 3.28 1.22 4.24
C GLY A 122 3.84 -0.07 3.66
N GLY A 123 4.79 0.03 2.73
CA GLY A 123 5.54 -1.13 2.23
C GLY A 123 6.25 -1.87 3.35
N LEU A 124 6.94 -1.15 4.24
CA LEU A 124 7.62 -1.76 5.39
C LEU A 124 6.64 -2.39 6.38
N MET A 125 5.51 -1.71 6.64
CA MET A 125 4.46 -2.22 7.54
C MET A 125 3.91 -3.56 7.03
N MET A 126 3.55 -3.60 5.76
CA MET A 126 2.95 -4.79 5.14
C MET A 126 3.95 -5.91 4.90
N LEU A 127 5.17 -5.60 4.44
CA LEU A 127 6.19 -6.61 4.22
C LEU A 127 6.68 -7.22 5.56
N ALA A 128 6.83 -6.40 6.60
CA ALA A 128 7.19 -6.88 7.93
C ALA A 128 6.11 -7.79 8.55
N TRP A 129 4.82 -7.45 8.34
CA TRP A 129 3.72 -8.33 8.74
C TRP A 129 3.71 -9.62 7.93
N ALA A 130 3.89 -9.53 6.61
CA ALA A 130 3.92 -10.67 5.71
C ALA A 130 5.02 -11.67 6.06
N THR A 131 6.24 -11.20 6.35
CA THR A 131 7.36 -12.09 6.72
C THR A 131 7.13 -12.84 8.03
N ARG A 132 6.32 -12.28 8.94
CA ARG A 132 5.91 -12.91 10.20
C ARG A 132 4.67 -13.79 10.07
N ASN A 133 3.87 -13.60 9.01
CA ASN A 133 2.61 -14.31 8.76
C ASN A 133 2.54 -14.80 7.30
N PRO A 134 3.54 -15.53 6.82
CA PRO A 134 3.63 -15.87 5.39
C PRO A 134 2.48 -16.77 4.94
N GLU A 135 1.97 -17.65 5.81
CA GLU A 135 0.84 -18.52 5.55
C GLU A 135 -0.50 -17.77 5.48
N LYS A 136 -0.58 -16.53 6.02
CA LYS A 136 -1.76 -15.68 5.98
C LYS A 136 -1.73 -14.70 4.81
N THR A 137 -0.61 -14.59 4.09
CA THR A 137 -0.41 -13.62 3.02
C THR A 137 -0.83 -14.19 1.67
N GLY A 138 -1.76 -13.54 0.98
CA GLY A 138 -2.20 -13.92 -0.37
C GLY A 138 -1.25 -13.42 -1.46
N ALA A 139 -0.90 -12.14 -1.40
CA ALA A 139 0.06 -11.48 -2.28
C ALA A 139 0.61 -10.21 -1.63
N PHE A 140 1.73 -9.69 -2.14
CA PHE A 140 2.26 -8.37 -1.77
C PHE A 140 2.31 -7.45 -2.99
N VAL A 141 1.79 -6.25 -2.83
CA VAL A 141 1.83 -5.17 -3.83
C VAL A 141 2.51 -3.96 -3.21
N GLY A 142 3.55 -3.45 -3.85
CA GLY A 142 4.30 -2.28 -3.42
C GLY A 142 4.19 -1.11 -4.39
N ILE A 143 3.89 0.08 -3.89
CA ILE A 143 4.00 1.34 -4.63
C ILE A 143 5.15 2.12 -4.01
N TYR A 144 6.29 2.20 -4.71
CA TYR A 144 7.58 2.73 -4.20
C TYR A 144 7.81 2.39 -2.71
N PRO A 145 7.75 1.09 -2.36
CA PRO A 145 7.70 0.67 -0.97
C PRO A 145 9.04 0.82 -0.26
N VAL A 146 9.00 1.26 1.00
CA VAL A 146 10.11 1.00 1.92
C VAL A 146 10.12 -0.50 2.19
N CYS A 147 11.26 -1.15 1.92
CA CYS A 147 11.46 -2.59 2.15
C CYS A 147 12.57 -2.84 3.17
N ASN A 148 13.50 -1.90 3.27
CA ASN A 148 14.72 -2.04 4.04
C ASN A 148 14.66 -1.24 5.33
N LEU A 149 14.66 -1.94 6.46
CA LEU A 149 14.65 -1.32 7.78
C LEU A 149 15.94 -0.53 8.07
N ALA A 150 17.05 -0.89 7.42
CA ALA A 150 18.35 -0.24 7.59
C ALA A 150 18.51 1.08 6.80
N ASP A 151 17.62 1.39 5.85
CA ASP A 151 17.70 2.60 5.01
C ASP A 151 16.81 3.74 5.53
N TRP A 152 15.67 3.94 4.91
CA TRP A 152 14.79 5.09 5.18
C TRP A 152 14.40 5.26 6.66
N PRO A 153 14.02 4.21 7.40
CA PRO A 153 13.64 4.37 8.81
C PRO A 153 14.78 4.89 9.67
N MET A 154 16.02 4.53 9.36
CA MET A 154 17.19 4.96 10.13
C MET A 154 17.59 6.42 9.90
N ARG A 155 17.01 7.09 8.90
CA ARG A 155 17.13 8.55 8.76
C ARG A 155 16.39 9.30 9.87
N SER A 156 15.38 8.68 10.48
CA SER A 156 14.66 9.14 11.67
C SER A 156 14.94 8.20 12.86
N LYS A 157 16.21 7.97 13.14
CA LYS A 157 16.71 6.96 14.08
C LYS A 157 15.98 6.96 15.43
N GLY A 158 15.87 8.11 16.08
CA GLY A 158 15.24 8.21 17.41
C GLY A 158 13.79 7.70 17.41
N THR A 159 12.99 8.07 16.40
CA THR A 159 11.60 7.61 16.27
C THR A 159 11.55 6.11 15.94
N THR A 160 12.47 5.64 15.10
CA THR A 160 12.55 4.21 14.75
C THR A 160 12.88 3.35 15.97
N LEU A 161 13.87 3.75 16.76
CA LEU A 161 14.23 3.05 17.99
C LEU A 161 13.08 3.02 18.98
N ALA A 162 12.32 4.13 19.11
CA ALA A 162 11.14 4.19 19.96
C ALA A 162 10.04 3.22 19.51
N ASP A 163 9.76 3.12 18.20
CA ASP A 163 8.75 2.18 17.65
C ASP A 163 9.11 0.72 17.91
N TYR A 164 10.41 0.42 17.97
CA TYR A 164 10.91 -0.92 18.26
C TYR A 164 11.15 -1.16 19.76
N ASN A 165 11.10 -0.11 20.57
CA ASN A 165 11.42 -0.13 22.01
C ASN A 165 12.82 -0.74 22.27
N LEU A 166 13.82 -0.29 21.52
CA LEU A 166 15.20 -0.76 21.58
C LEU A 166 16.17 0.42 21.67
N THR A 167 17.29 0.19 22.33
CA THR A 167 18.49 1.04 22.20
C THR A 167 19.10 0.87 20.80
N GLU A 168 20.02 1.76 20.43
CA GLU A 168 20.68 1.65 19.11
C GLU A 168 21.51 0.37 19.00
N ASP A 169 22.24 -0.01 20.04
CA ASP A 169 23.06 -1.20 20.05
C ASP A 169 22.22 -2.48 19.95
N GLU A 170 21.12 -2.54 20.68
CA GLU A 170 20.16 -3.65 20.58
C GLU A 170 19.52 -3.73 19.19
N PHE A 171 19.16 -2.58 18.63
CA PHE A 171 18.59 -2.54 17.28
C PHE A 171 19.60 -3.02 16.23
N ARG A 172 20.85 -2.57 16.30
CA ARG A 172 21.92 -3.03 15.41
C ARG A 172 22.15 -4.53 15.54
N ALA A 173 22.20 -5.05 16.75
CA ALA A 173 22.38 -6.48 17.02
C ALA A 173 21.22 -7.32 16.45
N LYS A 174 19.99 -6.79 16.47
CA LYS A 174 18.78 -7.47 16.01
C LYS A 174 18.37 -7.11 14.56
N LEU A 175 19.10 -6.22 13.88
CA LEU A 175 18.68 -5.70 12.59
C LEU A 175 18.37 -6.81 11.58
N LYS A 176 19.21 -7.84 11.49
CA LYS A 176 19.01 -8.96 10.59
C LYS A 176 17.73 -9.75 10.88
N GLU A 177 17.38 -9.89 12.15
CA GLU A 177 16.13 -10.53 12.59
C GLU A 177 14.90 -9.68 12.26
N LEU A 178 15.04 -8.36 12.42
CA LEU A 178 13.92 -7.42 12.31
C LEU A 178 13.66 -6.97 10.87
N ASN A 179 14.68 -6.96 10.00
CA ASN A 179 14.58 -6.44 8.65
C ASN A 179 13.83 -7.43 7.74
N PRO A 180 12.70 -7.05 7.12
CA PRO A 180 11.95 -7.94 6.24
C PRO A 180 12.77 -8.52 5.10
N LEU A 181 13.72 -7.75 4.55
CA LEU A 181 14.59 -8.20 3.46
C LEU A 181 15.49 -9.39 3.85
N ASP A 182 15.75 -9.58 5.14
CA ASP A 182 16.56 -10.68 5.65
C ASP A 182 15.71 -11.90 6.07
N ASN A 183 14.36 -11.77 6.01
CA ASN A 183 13.42 -12.77 6.53
C ASN A 183 12.42 -13.28 5.47
N LEU A 184 12.82 -13.36 4.21
CA LEU A 184 11.96 -13.74 3.09
C LEU A 184 11.63 -15.24 3.00
N LYS A 185 12.31 -16.10 3.78
CA LYS A 185 12.20 -17.57 3.69
C LYS A 185 10.75 -18.08 3.77
N GLY A 186 9.96 -17.57 4.71
CA GLY A 186 8.55 -17.98 4.86
C GLY A 186 7.71 -17.64 3.63
N LEU A 187 7.91 -16.44 3.06
CA LEU A 187 7.22 -16.00 1.85
C LEU A 187 7.62 -16.83 0.63
N LEU A 188 8.90 -17.20 0.52
CA LEU A 188 9.42 -18.10 -0.52
C LEU A 188 8.79 -19.49 -0.43
N THR A 189 8.75 -20.08 0.78
CA THR A 189 8.13 -21.38 1.02
C THR A 189 6.65 -21.39 0.63
N ASN A 190 5.92 -20.32 0.93
CA ASN A 190 4.52 -20.16 0.58
C ASN A 190 4.31 -19.66 -0.86
N LYS A 191 5.39 -19.42 -1.62
CA LYS A 191 5.36 -18.88 -2.99
C LYS A 191 4.48 -17.64 -3.12
N VAL A 192 4.55 -16.73 -2.13
CA VAL A 192 3.73 -15.51 -2.11
C VAL A 192 4.07 -14.63 -3.32
N PRO A 193 3.13 -14.38 -4.23
CA PRO A 193 3.43 -13.57 -5.41
C PRO A 193 3.55 -12.10 -5.03
N MET A 194 4.47 -11.39 -5.70
CA MET A 194 4.73 -9.97 -5.46
C MET A 194 4.68 -9.16 -6.75
N PHE A 195 4.13 -7.95 -6.66
CA PHE A 195 4.20 -6.94 -7.70
C PHE A 195 4.63 -5.60 -7.09
N VAL A 196 5.65 -4.96 -7.67
CA VAL A 196 6.13 -3.66 -7.20
C VAL A 196 6.25 -2.69 -8.36
N VAL A 197 5.71 -1.48 -8.19
CA VAL A 197 5.98 -0.34 -9.06
C VAL A 197 6.86 0.66 -8.33
N HIS A 198 7.96 1.12 -8.96
CA HIS A 198 8.95 2.01 -8.35
C HIS A 198 9.55 2.97 -9.38
N GLY A 199 9.90 4.18 -8.96
CA GLY A 199 10.57 5.16 -9.82
C GLY A 199 12.10 5.01 -9.77
N ASP A 200 12.77 5.13 -10.92
CA ASP A 200 14.24 5.00 -10.98
C ASP A 200 14.99 6.23 -10.42
N LYS A 201 14.28 7.35 -10.23
CA LYS A 201 14.79 8.60 -9.65
C LYS A 201 14.28 8.86 -8.23
N ASP A 202 13.78 7.83 -7.55
CA ASP A 202 13.31 7.98 -6.18
C ASP A 202 14.48 8.24 -5.22
N GLY A 203 14.62 9.49 -4.78
CA GLY A 203 15.63 9.90 -3.79
C GLY A 203 15.16 9.80 -2.34
N THR A 204 13.87 9.60 -2.09
CA THR A 204 13.31 9.44 -0.75
C THR A 204 13.38 7.99 -0.28
N VAL A 205 12.94 7.07 -1.13
CA VAL A 205 13.06 5.63 -0.94
C VAL A 205 13.82 5.07 -2.15
N PRO A 206 15.15 5.09 -2.14
CA PRO A 206 15.93 4.71 -3.30
C PRO A 206 15.63 3.27 -3.73
N TYR A 207 15.36 3.12 -5.03
CA TYR A 207 15.09 1.81 -5.64
C TYR A 207 16.17 0.78 -5.30
N LYS A 208 17.46 1.18 -5.41
CA LYS A 208 18.61 0.31 -5.18
C LYS A 208 18.67 -0.25 -3.76
N GLU A 209 18.27 0.55 -2.77
CA GLU A 209 18.36 0.18 -1.35
C GLU A 209 17.12 -0.58 -0.85
N ASN A 210 16.06 -0.59 -1.64
CA ASN A 210 14.76 -1.16 -1.25
C ASN A 210 14.28 -2.23 -2.24
N THR A 211 13.56 -1.84 -3.28
CA THR A 211 12.91 -2.78 -4.21
C THR A 211 13.90 -3.64 -4.99
N GLN A 212 15.07 -3.12 -5.35
CA GLN A 212 16.08 -3.91 -6.06
C GLN A 212 16.57 -5.05 -5.18
N ILE A 213 16.91 -4.79 -3.92
CA ILE A 213 17.35 -5.84 -2.98
C ILE A 213 16.25 -6.87 -2.76
N LEU A 214 14.99 -6.42 -2.59
CA LEU A 214 13.84 -7.32 -2.47
C LEU A 214 13.75 -8.24 -3.70
N LYS A 215 13.80 -7.66 -4.91
CA LYS A 215 13.71 -8.39 -6.17
C LYS A 215 14.83 -9.43 -6.27
N GLU A 216 16.08 -9.01 -6.14
CA GLU A 216 17.25 -9.88 -6.28
C GLU A 216 17.21 -11.07 -5.32
N ARG A 217 16.92 -10.81 -4.04
CA ARG A 217 16.85 -11.86 -3.01
C ARG A 217 15.67 -12.80 -3.22
N TYR A 218 14.52 -12.24 -3.62
CA TYR A 218 13.32 -13.04 -3.80
C TYR A 218 13.39 -13.92 -5.04
N GLU A 219 13.91 -13.39 -6.17
CA GLU A 219 14.18 -14.17 -7.39
C GLU A 219 15.24 -15.23 -7.17
N ALA A 220 16.35 -14.91 -6.47
CA ALA A 220 17.37 -15.89 -6.13
C ALA A 220 16.84 -17.06 -5.29
N GLY A 221 15.81 -16.83 -4.47
CA GLY A 221 15.08 -17.86 -3.74
C GLY A 221 13.99 -18.58 -4.54
N GLY A 222 13.80 -18.26 -5.82
CA GLY A 222 12.76 -18.83 -6.67
C GLY A 222 11.36 -18.25 -6.42
N GLY A 223 11.27 -17.09 -5.76
CA GLY A 223 10.00 -16.43 -5.46
C GLY A 223 9.44 -15.65 -6.66
N PRO A 224 8.12 -15.69 -6.88
CA PRO A 224 7.48 -14.98 -7.98
C PRO A 224 7.33 -13.48 -7.66
N ILE A 225 8.17 -12.65 -8.24
CA ILE A 225 8.12 -11.18 -8.13
C ILE A 225 8.20 -10.53 -9.52
N THR A 226 7.34 -9.52 -9.73
CA THR A 226 7.41 -8.64 -10.89
C THR A 226 7.67 -7.22 -10.41
N VAL A 227 8.63 -6.55 -11.02
CA VAL A 227 8.93 -5.14 -10.75
C VAL A 227 8.76 -4.31 -12.01
N LYS A 228 7.91 -3.29 -11.94
CA LYS A 228 7.76 -2.26 -12.97
C LYS A 228 8.53 -1.02 -12.54
N LEU A 229 9.66 -0.78 -13.17
CA LEU A 229 10.46 0.43 -12.95
C LEU A 229 9.97 1.53 -13.87
N ILE A 230 9.63 2.69 -13.30
CA ILE A 230 9.15 3.86 -14.04
C ILE A 230 10.31 4.82 -14.25
N ALA A 231 10.70 4.97 -15.52
CA ALA A 231 11.82 5.83 -15.92
C ALA A 231 11.52 7.31 -15.64
N GLY A 232 12.47 8.02 -15.05
CA GLY A 232 12.39 9.45 -14.74
C GLY A 232 11.53 9.81 -13.53
N GLU A 233 10.83 8.86 -12.91
CA GLU A 233 9.95 9.12 -11.78
C GLU A 233 10.68 9.07 -10.43
N GLY A 234 10.31 10.02 -9.55
CA GLY A 234 10.76 10.11 -8.17
C GLY A 234 9.70 9.63 -7.18
N HIS A 235 9.88 9.97 -5.89
CA HIS A 235 8.95 9.64 -4.82
C HIS A 235 7.78 10.63 -4.79
N ARG A 236 6.80 10.45 -5.64
CA ARG A 236 5.65 11.34 -5.72
C ARG A 236 4.39 10.59 -6.15
N GLU A 237 3.24 11.13 -5.77
CA GLU A 237 1.96 10.63 -6.27
C GLU A 237 1.74 11.16 -7.70
N SER A 238 2.03 10.32 -8.69
CA SER A 238 1.86 10.63 -10.10
C SER A 238 1.13 9.48 -10.83
N PRO A 239 0.49 9.76 -11.98
CA PRO A 239 -0.31 8.77 -12.71
C PRO A 239 0.40 7.44 -12.96
N PRO A 240 1.68 7.36 -13.36
CA PRO A 240 2.33 6.08 -13.64
C PRO A 240 2.31 5.08 -12.48
N PHE A 241 2.21 5.57 -11.23
CA PHE A 241 2.13 4.73 -10.04
C PHE A 241 0.69 4.34 -9.67
N PHE A 242 -0.30 5.16 -10.02
CA PHE A 242 -1.70 4.98 -9.62
C PHE A 242 -2.64 4.67 -10.80
N GLU A 243 -2.10 4.65 -12.02
CA GLU A 243 -2.77 4.27 -13.26
C GLU A 243 -2.01 3.13 -13.96
N CYS A 244 -1.44 2.19 -13.18
CA CYS A 244 -0.67 1.06 -13.67
C CYS A 244 -1.58 -0.15 -13.94
N PRO A 245 -1.96 -0.43 -15.19
CA PRO A 245 -2.86 -1.55 -15.51
C PRO A 245 -2.33 -2.89 -15.06
N GLU A 246 -1.03 -3.10 -15.15
CA GLU A 246 -0.39 -4.36 -14.78
C GLU A 246 -0.48 -4.64 -13.27
N LEU A 247 -0.51 -3.58 -12.43
CA LEU A 247 -0.79 -3.73 -11.01
C LEU A 247 -2.23 -4.18 -10.78
N VAL A 248 -3.18 -3.58 -11.50
CA VAL A 248 -4.60 -3.96 -11.42
C VAL A 248 -4.78 -5.42 -11.86
N GLU A 249 -4.25 -5.80 -13.02
CA GLU A 249 -4.29 -7.17 -13.54
C GLU A 249 -3.69 -8.17 -12.55
N PHE A 250 -2.56 -7.83 -11.94
CA PHE A 250 -1.95 -8.66 -10.91
C PHE A 250 -2.90 -8.88 -9.74
N VAL A 251 -3.49 -7.81 -9.19
CA VAL A 251 -4.43 -7.90 -8.05
C VAL A 251 -5.65 -8.73 -8.42
N LEU A 252 -6.27 -8.49 -9.58
CA LEU A 252 -7.41 -9.27 -10.07
C LEU A 252 -7.09 -10.76 -10.18
N LYS A 253 -5.94 -11.09 -10.75
CA LYS A 253 -5.45 -12.47 -10.85
C LYS A 253 -5.29 -13.13 -9.49
N GLN A 254 -4.67 -12.44 -8.52
CA GLN A 254 -4.46 -12.99 -7.18
C GLN A 254 -5.77 -13.14 -6.39
N ALA A 255 -6.75 -12.28 -6.66
CA ALA A 255 -8.10 -12.38 -6.11
C ALA A 255 -8.97 -13.46 -6.76
N GLY A 256 -8.52 -14.08 -7.86
CA GLY A 256 -9.31 -15.04 -8.63
C GLY A 256 -10.49 -14.39 -9.37
N THR A 257 -10.37 -13.09 -9.70
CA THR A 257 -11.38 -12.31 -10.41
C THR A 257 -10.90 -11.93 -11.81
N LYS A 258 -11.79 -11.37 -12.61
CA LYS A 258 -11.48 -10.82 -13.94
C LYS A 258 -11.89 -9.35 -13.98
N SER A 259 -11.34 -8.60 -14.91
CA SER A 259 -11.88 -7.28 -15.24
C SER A 259 -13.36 -7.38 -15.57
N PRO A 260 -14.18 -6.44 -15.10
CA PRO A 260 -15.59 -6.37 -15.41
C PRO A 260 -15.84 -6.17 -16.92
#